data_c4913d92dcb76db8ecbfcbc8b0c2ce8b
#
_entry.id   c4913d92dcb76db8ecbfcbc8b0c2ce8b
#
_cell.length_a   1.000
_cell.length_b   1.000
_cell.length_c   1.000
_cell.angle_alpha   90.00
_cell.angle_beta   90.00
_cell.angle_gamma   90.00
#
_symmetry.space_group_name_H-M   'P 1'
#
loop_
_entity.id
_entity.type
_entity.pdbx_description
1 polymer ?
#
loop_
_entity_poly.entity_id
_entity_poly.type
_entity_poly.pdbx_seq_one_letter_code
_entity_poly.pdbx_strand_id
1 'polypeptide(L)'
;MTKVRRSILIWAVSIATAIPARALEGRGFRVTSNPPGTPVSSFEDQAEKPEQEAEKPEREQEKRDREQEAHDRAQEQIERRLYDAGTEAIDEGKLQQAIDKFSQVIDEHGAHAEGALYWKAYAQNRLGQRPEAILTLETLRRTYPKSRWLDDAQALEVEVRQSSGQHVSPEAESNEGLKLIAINSLQGTDPELALPMLDKFLNGAQSLKLKERALFVLSQSGSPKAREIVVQIARGNRNPVLQIQAIQDLGLFGGKESHATLEEIYKSSHDMEVKRGILRSFMLGGERERVLEVAKSEPSAELRAEAVKQLGVMGARSELYQLYQNETSIDVKKNILEVMFAGGDVEDTLGLARAEKYPELRCQAVRNLGLMGKDKTADALASIYSSDRDPEVKRAVIQAYFRQGNTHSLIQIARQEKDMSLKRDAVQRLSLMHNKESTEFMMELLNK
;
A
#
# COMPACT_ATOMS: atom_id res chain seq x y z
N MET A 1 -24.36 16.67 -29.52
CA MET A 1 -24.72 16.28 -28.13
C MET A 1 -23.90 15.06 -27.76
N THR A 2 -22.72 15.25 -27.21
CA THR A 2 -21.72 14.20 -26.89
C THR A 2 -21.54 14.20 -25.37
N LYS A 3 -21.95 13.12 -24.73
CA LYS A 3 -21.81 12.89 -23.28
C LYS A 3 -20.34 12.61 -22.95
N VAL A 4 -19.70 13.52 -22.27
CA VAL A 4 -18.37 13.31 -21.66
C VAL A 4 -18.59 12.60 -20.30
N ARG A 5 -18.21 11.32 -20.21
CA ARG A 5 -18.09 10.59 -18.97
C ARG A 5 -16.80 11.03 -18.25
N ARG A 6 -16.93 11.69 -17.11
CA ARG A 6 -15.82 11.91 -16.18
C ARG A 6 -15.73 10.69 -15.24
N SER A 7 -14.74 9.84 -15.48
CA SER A 7 -14.33 8.83 -14.51
C SER A 7 -13.42 9.48 -13.47
N ILE A 8 -13.89 9.56 -12.24
CA ILE A 8 -13.07 9.97 -11.09
C ILE A 8 -12.41 8.69 -10.57
N LEU A 9 -11.12 8.55 -10.81
CA LEU A 9 -10.29 7.49 -10.22
C LEU A 9 -9.95 7.90 -8.78
N ILE A 10 -10.59 7.23 -7.82
CA ILE A 10 -10.19 7.32 -6.40
C ILE A 10 -9.08 6.29 -6.17
N TRP A 11 -7.88 6.77 -5.86
CA TRP A 11 -6.74 5.94 -5.48
C TRP A 11 -6.81 5.68 -3.98
N ALA A 12 -7.02 4.42 -3.60
CA ALA A 12 -6.82 3.96 -2.24
C ALA A 12 -5.30 3.82 -1.97
N VAL A 13 -4.76 4.67 -1.11
CA VAL A 13 -3.38 4.57 -0.62
C VAL A 13 -3.39 3.63 0.57
N SER A 14 -2.93 2.39 0.38
CA SER A 14 -2.61 1.48 1.48
C SER A 14 -1.34 1.95 2.18
N ILE A 15 -1.49 2.40 3.41
CA ILE A 15 -0.37 2.68 4.32
C ILE A 15 0.03 1.35 4.97
N ALA A 16 1.15 0.79 4.55
CA ALA A 16 1.79 -0.31 5.26
C ALA A 16 2.56 0.25 6.44
N THR A 17 2.11 -0.03 7.65
CA THR A 17 2.81 0.28 8.89
C THR A 17 3.99 -0.67 9.08
N ALA A 18 5.19 -0.09 9.22
CA ALA A 18 6.41 -0.82 9.52
C ALA A 18 6.45 -1.27 11.01
N ILE A 19 6.75 -2.53 11.23
CA ILE A 19 7.05 -3.11 12.55
C ILE A 19 8.54 -2.87 12.83
N PRO A 20 8.94 -2.34 13.99
CA PRO A 20 10.34 -2.16 14.33
C PRO A 20 11.00 -3.51 14.68
N ALA A 21 12.07 -3.84 13.98
CA ALA A 21 12.95 -4.96 14.32
C ALA A 21 13.72 -4.65 15.61
N ARG A 22 13.56 -5.48 16.62
CA ARG A 22 14.31 -5.44 17.90
C ARG A 22 15.67 -6.11 17.69
N ALA A 23 16.74 -5.37 17.95
CA ALA A 23 18.11 -5.83 17.89
C ALA A 23 18.36 -6.98 18.87
N LEU A 24 18.96 -8.07 18.38
CA LEU A 24 19.56 -9.13 19.17
C LEU A 24 21.07 -8.81 19.31
N GLU A 25 21.45 -8.36 20.50
CA GLU A 25 22.85 -8.24 20.89
C GLU A 25 23.46 -9.62 21.10
N GLY A 26 24.60 -9.83 20.41
CA GLY A 26 25.38 -11.05 20.52
C GLY A 26 26.11 -11.18 21.84
N ARG A 27 26.00 -12.34 22.47
CA ARG A 27 26.91 -12.78 23.54
C ARG A 27 27.98 -13.69 22.96
N GLY A 28 29.21 -13.22 23.10
CA GLY A 28 30.39 -13.94 22.67
C GLY A 28 30.63 -15.25 23.44
N PHE A 29 30.93 -16.29 22.71
CA PHE A 29 31.42 -17.56 23.26
C PHE A 29 32.92 -17.45 23.51
N ARG A 30 33.34 -17.65 24.76
CA ARG A 30 34.73 -17.89 25.17
C ARG A 30 34.95 -19.40 25.15
N VAL A 31 35.87 -19.83 24.31
CA VAL A 31 36.40 -21.22 24.31
C VAL A 31 37.50 -21.26 25.39
N THR A 32 37.30 -22.14 26.38
CA THR A 32 38.40 -22.55 27.26
C THR A 32 38.61 -24.06 27.12
N SER A 33 39.83 -24.41 26.73
CA SER A 33 40.34 -25.76 26.58
C SER A 33 40.51 -26.44 27.95
N ASN A 34 40.05 -27.68 28.10
CA ASN A 34 40.41 -28.57 29.23
C ASN A 34 41.37 -29.66 28.79
N PRO A 35 42.35 -30.01 29.66
CA PRO A 35 43.20 -31.21 29.44
C PRO A 35 42.56 -32.48 30.04
N PRO A 36 43.08 -33.69 29.69
CA PRO A 36 42.42 -34.97 29.91
C PRO A 36 42.84 -35.64 31.21
N GLY A 37 41.95 -36.45 31.74
CA GLY A 37 42.33 -37.55 32.62
C GLY A 37 41.42 -37.85 33.82
N THR A 38 40.84 -39.08 33.69
CA THR A 38 40.46 -40.08 34.70
C THR A 38 39.01 -40.18 35.14
N PRO A 39 38.54 -41.35 35.66
CA PRO A 39 37.53 -42.14 35.03
C PRO A 39 36.23 -42.30 35.85
N VAL A 40 35.19 -42.65 35.12
CA VAL A 40 33.99 -43.41 35.42
C VAL A 40 33.64 -43.68 36.89
N SER A 41 32.51 -43.12 37.34
CA SER A 41 31.57 -43.87 38.17
C SER A 41 30.13 -43.44 37.83
N SER A 42 29.36 -44.47 37.55
CA SER A 42 27.93 -44.50 37.31
C SER A 42 27.12 -43.79 38.36
N PHE A 43 26.30 -42.81 37.99
CA PHE A 43 25.04 -42.49 38.63
C PHE A 43 24.00 -42.19 37.51
N GLU A 44 23.17 -43.17 37.30
CA GLU A 44 21.92 -43.07 36.57
C GLU A 44 20.92 -42.24 37.37
N ASP A 45 20.17 -41.45 36.55
CA ASP A 45 18.77 -41.13 36.80
C ASP A 45 18.44 -40.18 37.92
N GLN A 46 18.17 -38.91 37.57
CA GLN A 46 17.09 -38.02 38.09
C GLN A 46 17.45 -36.53 37.93
N ALA A 47 17.32 -35.94 36.75
CA ALA A 47 17.22 -34.47 36.62
C ALA A 47 16.79 -34.00 35.21
N GLU A 48 15.69 -34.51 34.66
CA GLU A 48 15.09 -33.95 33.44
C GLU A 48 13.60 -33.61 33.55
N LYS A 49 13.12 -33.15 34.72
CA LYS A 49 11.71 -32.79 34.87
C LYS A 49 11.33 -31.36 35.26
N PRO A 50 12.23 -30.39 35.56
CA PRO A 50 11.76 -29.03 35.85
C PRO A 50 11.67 -28.10 34.64
N GLU A 51 12.40 -28.31 33.53
CA GLU A 51 12.34 -27.38 32.40
C GLU A 51 11.08 -27.54 31.52
N GLN A 52 10.53 -28.72 31.39
CA GLN A 52 9.31 -28.95 30.60
C GLN A 52 8.02 -28.47 31.28
N GLU A 53 8.00 -28.31 32.60
CA GLU A 53 6.84 -27.76 33.33
C GLU A 53 6.83 -26.22 33.33
N ALA A 54 7.97 -25.56 33.24
CA ALA A 54 8.07 -24.10 33.16
C ALA A 54 7.73 -23.55 31.76
N GLU A 55 7.98 -24.30 30.66
CA GLU A 55 7.67 -23.88 29.30
C GLU A 55 6.17 -24.00 28.91
N LYS A 56 5.39 -24.79 29.63
CA LYS A 56 3.96 -24.98 29.34
C LYS A 56 3.13 -23.70 29.44
N PRO A 57 3.25 -22.87 30.49
CA PRO A 57 2.46 -21.65 30.63
C PRO A 57 2.84 -20.59 29.58
N GLU A 58 4.12 -20.50 29.19
CA GLU A 58 4.56 -19.57 28.13
C GLU A 58 4.02 -19.96 26.76
N ARG A 59 4.06 -21.23 26.40
CA ARG A 59 3.49 -21.75 25.15
C ARG A 59 1.97 -21.60 25.06
N GLU A 60 1.27 -21.77 26.19
CA GLU A 60 -0.17 -21.53 26.26
C GLU A 60 -0.51 -20.03 26.18
N GLN A 61 0.34 -19.18 26.71
CA GLN A 61 0.19 -17.73 26.59
C GLN A 61 0.44 -17.29 25.14
N GLU A 62 1.55 -17.72 24.51
CA GLU A 62 1.81 -17.46 23.10
C GLU A 62 0.68 -17.95 22.17
N LYS A 63 0.09 -19.10 22.50
CA LYS A 63 -1.03 -19.62 21.72
C LYS A 63 -2.26 -18.73 21.85
N ARG A 64 -2.58 -18.30 23.06
CA ARG A 64 -3.69 -17.36 23.31
C ARG A 64 -3.47 -16.01 22.62
N ASP A 65 -2.25 -15.49 22.70
CA ASP A 65 -1.90 -14.22 22.07
C ASP A 65 -2.03 -14.32 20.53
N ARG A 66 -1.58 -15.42 19.93
CA ARG A 66 -1.76 -15.68 18.48
C ARG A 66 -3.23 -15.87 18.07
N GLU A 67 -4.03 -16.56 18.90
CA GLU A 67 -5.46 -16.72 18.68
C GLU A 67 -6.19 -15.38 18.80
N GLN A 68 -5.80 -14.54 19.77
CA GLN A 68 -6.33 -13.18 19.93
C GLN A 68 -5.97 -12.30 18.74
N GLU A 69 -4.69 -12.27 18.33
CA GLU A 69 -4.26 -11.51 17.14
C GLU A 69 -4.95 -11.99 15.85
N ALA A 70 -5.22 -13.28 15.73
CA ALA A 70 -5.93 -13.81 14.57
C ALA A 70 -7.41 -13.39 14.59
N HIS A 71 -8.02 -13.36 15.79
CA HIS A 71 -9.38 -12.87 15.98
C HIS A 71 -9.49 -11.38 15.67
N ASP A 72 -8.58 -10.55 16.21
CA ASP A 72 -8.56 -9.10 16.00
C ASP A 72 -8.37 -8.77 14.51
N ARG A 73 -7.47 -9.47 13.82
CA ARG A 73 -7.30 -9.32 12.35
C ARG A 73 -8.53 -9.74 11.57
N ALA A 74 -9.24 -10.76 12.01
CA ALA A 74 -10.48 -11.19 11.36
C ALA A 74 -11.59 -10.15 11.53
N GLN A 75 -11.72 -9.56 12.72
CA GLN A 75 -12.65 -8.47 12.99
C GLN A 75 -12.33 -7.22 12.17
N GLU A 76 -11.07 -6.80 12.12
CA GLU A 76 -10.64 -5.68 11.29
C GLU A 76 -10.95 -5.88 9.79
N GLN A 77 -10.77 -7.11 9.30
CA GLN A 77 -11.14 -7.43 7.91
C GLN A 77 -12.65 -7.37 7.66
N ILE A 78 -13.47 -7.79 8.62
CA ILE A 78 -14.93 -7.71 8.52
C ILE A 78 -15.37 -6.25 8.54
N GLU A 79 -14.86 -5.46 9.48
CA GLU A 79 -15.13 -4.02 9.59
C GLU A 79 -14.79 -3.30 8.28
N ARG A 80 -13.60 -3.54 7.74
CA ARG A 80 -13.15 -2.97 6.48
C ARG A 80 -14.07 -3.33 5.31
N ARG A 81 -14.46 -4.61 5.19
CA ARG A 81 -15.40 -5.04 4.15
C ARG A 81 -16.76 -4.36 4.26
N LEU A 82 -17.26 -4.19 5.47
CA LEU A 82 -18.52 -3.49 5.72
C LEU A 82 -18.41 -2.01 5.36
N TYR A 83 -17.28 -1.38 5.68
CA TYR A 83 -17.02 0.01 5.33
C TYR A 83 -16.93 0.20 3.81
N ASP A 84 -16.17 -0.64 3.11
CA ASP A 84 -16.02 -0.62 1.65
C ASP A 84 -17.39 -0.85 0.97
N ALA A 85 -18.19 -1.82 1.46
CA ALA A 85 -19.54 -2.06 0.96
C ALA A 85 -20.50 -0.88 1.22
N GLY A 86 -20.31 -0.15 2.31
CA GLY A 86 -21.05 1.08 2.61
C GLY A 86 -20.72 2.20 1.63
N THR A 87 -19.44 2.40 1.30
CA THR A 87 -19.00 3.41 0.32
C THR A 87 -19.45 3.06 -1.09
N GLU A 88 -19.35 1.80 -1.49
CA GLU A 88 -19.87 1.30 -2.78
C GLU A 88 -21.39 1.55 -2.90
N ALA A 89 -22.15 1.29 -1.83
CA ALA A 89 -23.59 1.54 -1.80
C ALA A 89 -23.94 3.03 -1.95
N ILE A 90 -23.08 3.96 -1.45
CA ILE A 90 -23.22 5.41 -1.71
C ILE A 90 -23.03 5.70 -3.19
N ASP A 91 -21.97 5.18 -3.82
CA ASP A 91 -21.64 5.40 -5.22
C ASP A 91 -22.74 4.86 -6.16
N GLU A 92 -23.36 3.75 -5.78
CA GLU A 92 -24.51 3.16 -6.49
C GLU A 92 -25.85 3.87 -6.20
N GLY A 93 -25.90 4.83 -5.29
CA GLY A 93 -27.13 5.52 -4.87
C GLY A 93 -28.04 4.70 -3.96
N LYS A 94 -27.59 3.57 -3.44
CA LYS A 94 -28.31 2.67 -2.52
C LYS A 94 -28.18 3.17 -1.07
N LEU A 95 -28.65 4.39 -0.81
CA LEU A 95 -28.36 5.13 0.42
C LEU A 95 -28.82 4.43 1.70
N GLN A 96 -29.96 3.71 1.66
CA GLN A 96 -30.43 2.96 2.83
C GLN A 96 -29.48 1.79 3.16
N GLN A 97 -28.98 1.08 2.15
CA GLN A 97 -27.99 0.00 2.37
C GLN A 97 -26.68 0.55 2.90
N ALA A 98 -26.26 1.74 2.45
CA ALA A 98 -25.09 2.42 2.99
C ALA A 98 -25.26 2.73 4.49
N ILE A 99 -26.41 3.27 4.91
CA ILE A 99 -26.74 3.52 6.32
C ILE A 99 -26.64 2.24 7.14
N ASP A 100 -27.20 1.12 6.63
CA ASP A 100 -27.21 -0.16 7.33
C ASP A 100 -25.78 -0.73 7.49
N LYS A 101 -24.96 -0.61 6.44
CA LYS A 101 -23.55 -1.05 6.48
C LYS A 101 -22.71 -0.21 7.44
N PHE A 102 -22.81 1.11 7.36
CA PHE A 102 -22.09 1.98 8.28
C PHE A 102 -22.56 1.84 9.73
N SER A 103 -23.84 1.51 9.96
CA SER A 103 -24.32 1.21 11.31
C SER A 103 -23.61 -0.03 11.88
N GLN A 104 -23.45 -1.09 11.09
CA GLN A 104 -22.71 -2.28 11.51
C GLN A 104 -21.24 -1.93 11.83
N VAL A 105 -20.56 -1.11 11.00
CA VAL A 105 -19.18 -0.65 11.28
C VAL A 105 -19.10 0.14 12.59
N ILE A 106 -20.09 1.00 12.88
CA ILE A 106 -20.14 1.81 14.10
C ILE A 106 -20.29 0.91 15.33
N ASP A 107 -21.12 -0.14 15.23
CA ASP A 107 -21.38 -1.08 16.34
C ASP A 107 -20.13 -1.91 16.71
N GLU A 108 -19.23 -2.15 15.77
CA GLU A 108 -17.93 -2.83 16.00
C GLU A 108 -16.92 -1.95 16.76
N HIS A 109 -17.10 -0.64 16.82
CA HIS A 109 -16.25 0.34 17.51
C HIS A 109 -14.75 0.31 17.08
N GLY A 110 -14.47 -0.14 15.86
CA GLY A 110 -13.12 -0.29 15.32
C GLY A 110 -12.54 0.99 14.70
N ALA A 111 -11.48 0.81 13.93
CA ALA A 111 -10.70 1.91 13.35
C ALA A 111 -11.46 2.75 12.32
N HIS A 112 -12.51 2.22 11.69
CA HIS A 112 -13.31 2.90 10.66
C HIS A 112 -14.59 3.54 11.21
N ALA A 113 -14.89 3.38 12.51
CA ALA A 113 -16.16 3.84 13.10
C ALA A 113 -16.36 5.36 12.98
N GLU A 114 -15.29 6.16 13.09
CA GLU A 114 -15.38 7.62 12.92
C GLU A 114 -15.75 8.02 11.49
N GLY A 115 -15.16 7.38 10.48
CA GLY A 115 -15.51 7.60 9.08
C GLY A 115 -16.91 7.08 8.73
N ALA A 116 -17.31 5.95 9.32
CA ALA A 116 -18.64 5.40 9.15
C ALA A 116 -19.74 6.32 9.70
N LEU A 117 -19.50 7.00 10.81
CA LEU A 117 -20.42 8.02 11.33
C LEU A 117 -20.60 9.17 10.34
N TYR A 118 -19.52 9.69 9.75
CA TYR A 118 -19.60 10.74 8.74
C TYR A 118 -20.41 10.29 7.52
N TRP A 119 -20.07 9.15 6.93
CA TRP A 119 -20.75 8.67 5.74
C TRP A 119 -22.19 8.24 5.97
N LYS A 120 -22.51 7.74 7.17
CA LYS A 120 -23.90 7.49 7.58
C LYS A 120 -24.70 8.78 7.61
N ALA A 121 -24.16 9.84 8.22
CA ALA A 121 -24.81 11.14 8.26
C ALA A 121 -25.00 11.73 6.85
N TYR A 122 -24.02 11.57 5.97
CA TYR A 122 -24.10 11.96 4.57
C TYR A 122 -25.26 11.22 3.84
N ALA A 123 -25.32 9.90 3.97
CA ALA A 123 -26.38 9.10 3.37
C ALA A 123 -27.76 9.47 3.91
N GLN A 124 -27.88 9.70 5.22
CA GLN A 124 -29.11 10.18 5.88
C GLN A 124 -29.57 11.54 5.32
N ASN A 125 -28.63 12.51 5.17
CA ASN A 125 -28.94 13.79 4.56
C ASN A 125 -29.46 13.64 3.12
N ARG A 126 -28.82 12.80 2.33
CA ARG A 126 -29.24 12.53 0.94
C ARG A 126 -30.61 11.86 0.84
N LEU A 127 -31.03 11.06 1.83
CA LEU A 127 -32.36 10.48 1.96
C LEU A 127 -33.40 11.44 2.55
N GLY A 128 -32.98 12.65 2.96
CA GLY A 128 -33.87 13.62 3.62
C GLY A 128 -34.10 13.36 5.11
N GLN A 129 -33.41 12.38 5.71
CA GLN A 129 -33.42 12.06 7.15
C GLN A 129 -32.53 13.07 7.91
N ARG A 130 -32.89 14.36 7.84
CA ARG A 130 -32.05 15.44 8.34
C ARG A 130 -31.86 15.46 9.85
N PRO A 131 -32.92 15.23 10.68
CA PRO A 131 -32.73 15.13 12.13
C PRO A 131 -31.76 14.02 12.54
N GLU A 132 -31.86 12.87 11.90
CA GLU A 132 -30.99 11.70 12.14
C GLU A 132 -29.55 12.02 11.72
N ALA A 133 -29.34 12.71 10.61
CA ALA A 133 -28.03 13.14 10.16
C ALA A 133 -27.34 14.04 11.20
N ILE A 134 -28.07 15.03 11.76
CA ILE A 134 -27.54 15.91 12.81
C ILE A 134 -27.13 15.10 14.05
N LEU A 135 -27.99 14.19 14.53
CA LEU A 135 -27.70 13.33 15.69
C LEU A 135 -26.47 12.46 15.45
N THR A 136 -26.31 11.94 14.24
CA THR A 136 -25.14 11.14 13.86
C THR A 136 -23.86 11.98 13.87
N LEU A 137 -23.88 13.23 13.36
CA LEU A 137 -22.75 14.16 13.40
C LEU A 137 -22.40 14.60 14.82
N GLU A 138 -23.40 14.83 15.67
CA GLU A 138 -23.19 15.11 17.10
C GLU A 138 -22.54 13.92 17.82
N THR A 139 -22.93 12.69 17.47
CA THR A 139 -22.32 11.47 17.99
C THR A 139 -20.85 11.39 17.59
N LEU A 140 -20.51 11.67 16.33
CA LEU A 140 -19.12 11.72 15.86
C LEU A 140 -18.29 12.70 16.68
N ARG A 141 -18.77 13.93 16.86
CA ARG A 141 -18.09 14.99 17.62
C ARG A 141 -17.86 14.62 19.07
N ARG A 142 -18.86 14.03 19.71
CA ARG A 142 -18.81 13.65 21.13
C ARG A 142 -17.91 12.45 21.38
N THR A 143 -17.99 11.43 20.51
CA THR A 143 -17.26 10.16 20.70
C THR A 143 -15.82 10.24 20.22
N TYR A 144 -15.57 11.01 19.14
CA TYR A 144 -14.25 11.13 18.50
C TYR A 144 -13.81 12.61 18.39
N PRO A 145 -13.48 13.28 19.51
CA PRO A 145 -13.18 14.71 19.52
C PRO A 145 -11.87 15.10 18.84
N LYS A 146 -11.07 14.12 18.40
CA LYS A 146 -9.82 14.30 17.62
C LYS A 146 -9.90 13.71 16.24
N SER A 147 -11.10 13.34 15.76
CA SER A 147 -11.28 12.74 14.45
C SER A 147 -10.91 13.71 13.33
N ARG A 148 -10.27 13.18 12.30
CA ARG A 148 -10.00 13.91 11.05
C ARG A 148 -11.27 14.31 10.29
N TRP A 149 -12.41 13.69 10.60
CA TRP A 149 -13.69 13.93 9.94
C TRP A 149 -14.48 15.10 10.53
N LEU A 150 -13.98 15.76 11.58
CA LEU A 150 -14.74 16.82 12.27
C LEU A 150 -15.01 18.05 11.40
N ASP A 151 -14.04 18.42 10.54
CA ASP A 151 -14.20 19.58 9.65
C ASP A 151 -15.25 19.27 8.56
N ASP A 152 -15.18 18.06 7.97
CA ASP A 152 -16.16 17.63 6.98
C ASP A 152 -17.54 17.42 7.61
N ALA A 153 -17.59 16.90 8.83
CA ALA A 153 -18.82 16.76 9.61
C ALA A 153 -19.48 18.11 9.90
N GLN A 154 -18.69 19.13 10.23
CA GLN A 154 -19.19 20.48 10.44
C GLN A 154 -19.74 21.11 9.16
N ALA A 155 -19.04 20.91 8.03
CA ALA A 155 -19.53 21.38 6.73
C ALA A 155 -20.85 20.71 6.34
N LEU A 156 -20.96 19.40 6.57
CA LEU A 156 -22.19 18.64 6.32
C LEU A 156 -23.32 19.09 7.25
N GLU A 157 -23.04 19.36 8.53
CA GLU A 157 -24.04 19.87 9.48
C GLU A 157 -24.65 21.21 9.01
N VAL A 158 -23.81 22.11 8.50
CA VAL A 158 -24.28 23.40 7.93
C VAL A 158 -25.21 23.14 6.73
N GLU A 159 -24.83 22.26 5.82
CA GLU A 159 -25.64 21.86 4.65
C GLU A 159 -27.00 21.29 5.09
N VAL A 160 -27.00 20.38 6.07
CA VAL A 160 -28.23 19.78 6.62
C VAL A 160 -29.17 20.82 7.22
N ARG A 161 -28.63 21.76 8.01
CA ARG A 161 -29.39 22.82 8.67
C ARG A 161 -29.97 23.80 7.65
N GLN A 162 -29.17 24.23 6.65
CA GLN A 162 -29.64 25.11 5.56
C GLN A 162 -30.77 24.46 4.75
N SER A 163 -30.61 23.17 4.43
CA SER A 163 -31.61 22.37 3.71
C SER A 163 -32.90 22.18 4.52
N SER A 164 -32.85 22.34 5.86
CA SER A 164 -34.00 22.25 6.76
C SER A 164 -34.73 23.62 6.94
N GLY A 165 -34.30 24.69 6.21
CA GLY A 165 -34.87 26.03 6.34
C GLY A 165 -34.49 26.76 7.64
N GLN A 166 -33.53 26.23 8.41
CA GLN A 166 -32.97 26.93 9.56
C GLN A 166 -31.97 27.98 9.06
N HIS A 167 -32.22 29.24 9.35
CA HIS A 167 -31.24 30.29 9.14
C HIS A 167 -30.04 30.05 10.09
N VAL A 168 -28.97 29.53 9.56
CA VAL A 168 -27.67 29.51 10.25
C VAL A 168 -27.14 30.96 10.12
N SER A 169 -27.00 31.67 11.24
CA SER A 169 -26.36 32.99 11.22
C SER A 169 -24.99 32.88 10.60
N PRO A 170 -24.57 33.78 9.68
CA PRO A 170 -23.24 33.80 9.10
C PRO A 170 -22.10 33.79 10.14
N GLU A 171 -22.40 34.27 11.36
CA GLU A 171 -21.48 34.27 12.51
C GLU A 171 -21.33 32.90 13.19
N ALA A 172 -22.28 31.97 12.97
CA ALA A 172 -22.20 30.58 13.47
C ALA A 172 -21.57 29.58 12.45
N GLU A 173 -21.42 30.00 11.19
CA GLU A 173 -20.60 29.27 10.23
C GLU A 173 -19.16 29.30 10.70
N SER A 174 -18.50 28.13 10.64
CA SER A 174 -17.06 28.14 10.83
C SER A 174 -16.47 29.08 9.79
N ASN A 175 -15.82 30.15 10.27
CA ASN A 175 -15.13 31.17 9.48
C ASN A 175 -14.15 30.50 8.43
N GLU A 176 -13.91 29.23 8.55
CA GLU A 176 -13.06 28.40 7.69
C GLU A 176 -13.68 28.11 6.33
N GLY A 177 -14.96 27.74 6.26
CA GLY A 177 -15.65 27.53 4.99
C GLY A 177 -15.68 28.77 4.11
N LEU A 178 -16.01 29.94 4.72
CA LEU A 178 -15.97 31.21 4.02
C LEU A 178 -14.55 31.59 3.57
N LYS A 179 -13.55 31.33 4.41
CA LYS A 179 -12.14 31.57 4.05
C LYS A 179 -11.69 30.66 2.87
N LEU A 180 -12.12 29.40 2.80
CA LEU A 180 -11.83 28.54 1.67
C LEU A 180 -12.45 29.08 0.37
N ILE A 181 -13.70 29.54 0.42
CA ILE A 181 -14.36 30.16 -0.74
C ILE A 181 -13.60 31.42 -1.17
N ALA A 182 -13.22 32.27 -0.21
CA ALA A 182 -12.43 33.46 -0.49
C ALA A 182 -11.07 33.16 -1.09
N ILE A 183 -10.32 32.16 -0.56
CA ILE A 183 -9.04 31.71 -1.13
C ILE A 183 -9.25 31.20 -2.55
N ASN A 184 -10.30 30.43 -2.81
CA ASN A 184 -10.62 29.92 -4.13
C ASN A 184 -10.88 31.04 -5.14
N SER A 185 -11.56 32.10 -4.73
CA SER A 185 -11.84 33.24 -5.59
C SER A 185 -10.59 34.02 -6.03
N LEU A 186 -9.50 33.89 -5.28
CA LEU A 186 -8.21 34.49 -5.61
C LEU A 186 -7.46 33.77 -6.76
N GLN A 187 -7.88 32.57 -7.13
CA GLN A 187 -7.22 31.78 -8.21
C GLN A 187 -7.25 32.48 -9.58
N GLY A 188 -8.26 33.31 -9.83
CA GLY A 188 -8.37 34.10 -11.09
C GLY A 188 -8.06 35.58 -10.91
N THR A 189 -7.61 35.99 -9.75
CA THR A 189 -7.30 37.39 -9.42
C THR A 189 -5.86 37.73 -9.82
N ASP A 190 -5.57 39.03 -10.04
CA ASP A 190 -4.21 39.50 -10.24
C ASP A 190 -3.29 38.95 -9.14
N PRO A 191 -2.24 38.19 -9.51
CA PRO A 191 -1.32 37.61 -8.56
C PRO A 191 -0.70 38.59 -7.57
N GLU A 192 -0.39 39.81 -8.01
CA GLU A 192 0.21 40.86 -7.15
C GLU A 192 -0.72 41.33 -6.04
N LEU A 193 -2.05 41.27 -6.25
CA LEU A 193 -3.05 41.60 -5.24
C LEU A 193 -3.31 40.40 -4.29
N ALA A 194 -3.33 39.19 -4.84
CA ALA A 194 -3.62 37.98 -4.07
C ALA A 194 -2.45 37.54 -3.16
N LEU A 195 -1.22 37.73 -3.64
CA LEU A 195 0.01 37.19 -3.04
C LEU A 195 0.23 37.61 -1.58
N PRO A 196 0.10 38.92 -1.18
CA PRO A 196 0.30 39.31 0.22
C PRO A 196 -0.71 38.67 1.18
N MET A 197 -1.95 38.46 0.71
CA MET A 197 -2.99 37.83 1.50
C MET A 197 -2.75 36.34 1.67
N LEU A 198 -2.42 35.64 0.58
CA LEU A 198 -2.11 34.20 0.61
C LEU A 198 -0.85 33.93 1.45
N ASP A 199 0.18 34.74 1.33
CA ASP A 199 1.38 34.65 2.15
C ASP A 199 1.08 34.85 3.65
N LYS A 200 0.21 35.78 3.99
CA LYS A 200 -0.27 35.98 5.36
C LYS A 200 -1.01 34.74 5.89
N PHE A 201 -1.82 34.08 5.05
CA PHE A 201 -2.49 32.82 5.42
C PHE A 201 -1.50 31.71 5.71
N LEU A 202 -0.47 31.56 4.89
CA LEU A 202 0.57 30.55 5.09
C LEU A 202 1.35 30.74 6.40
N ASN A 203 1.62 31.98 6.78
CA ASN A 203 2.42 32.31 7.98
C ASN A 203 1.58 32.47 9.26
N GLY A 204 0.25 32.56 9.12
CA GLY A 204 -0.66 32.78 10.25
C GLY A 204 -1.03 31.49 10.99
N ALA A 205 -1.74 31.66 12.10
CA ALA A 205 -2.33 30.58 12.89
C ALA A 205 -3.63 30.07 12.22
N GLN A 206 -3.56 29.69 10.95
CA GLN A 206 -4.68 29.11 10.21
C GLN A 206 -4.61 27.59 10.26
N SER A 207 -5.76 26.92 10.02
CA SER A 207 -5.77 25.46 9.89
C SER A 207 -4.90 24.99 8.74
N LEU A 208 -4.43 23.73 8.82
CA LEU A 208 -3.63 23.10 7.76
C LEU A 208 -4.36 23.15 6.43
N LYS A 209 -5.65 22.86 6.40
CA LYS A 209 -6.52 22.87 5.22
C LYS A 209 -6.55 24.23 4.50
N LEU A 210 -6.64 25.33 5.25
CA LEU A 210 -6.57 26.68 4.69
C LEU A 210 -5.20 27.00 4.12
N LYS A 211 -4.13 26.54 4.79
CA LYS A 211 -2.75 26.73 4.33
C LYS A 211 -2.47 25.91 3.06
N GLU A 212 -2.91 24.66 3.01
CA GLU A 212 -2.81 23.80 1.81
C GLU A 212 -3.54 24.44 0.62
N ARG A 213 -4.73 25.00 0.86
CA ARG A 213 -5.49 25.68 -0.20
C ARG A 213 -4.81 26.96 -0.67
N ALA A 214 -4.27 27.76 0.24
CA ALA A 214 -3.50 28.95 -0.10
C ALA A 214 -2.24 28.61 -0.91
N LEU A 215 -1.52 27.57 -0.51
CA LEU A 215 -0.36 27.05 -1.24
C LEU A 215 -0.73 26.61 -2.67
N PHE A 216 -1.82 25.84 -2.81
CA PHE A 216 -2.32 25.40 -4.11
C PHE A 216 -2.63 26.58 -5.05
N VAL A 217 -3.31 27.61 -4.55
CA VAL A 217 -3.61 28.81 -5.34
C VAL A 217 -2.34 29.57 -5.76
N LEU A 218 -1.36 29.66 -4.86
CA LEU A 218 -0.03 30.22 -5.19
C LEU A 218 0.69 29.41 -6.27
N SER A 219 0.64 28.10 -6.17
CA SER A 219 1.32 27.19 -7.13
C SER A 219 0.76 27.34 -8.56
N GLN A 220 -0.48 27.72 -8.70
CA GLN A 220 -1.16 27.93 -9.98
C GLN A 220 -1.09 29.38 -10.50
N SER A 221 -0.64 30.33 -9.70
CA SER A 221 -0.74 31.75 -10.03
C SER A 221 0.16 32.19 -11.21
N GLY A 222 1.18 31.39 -11.58
CA GLY A 222 2.16 31.76 -12.61
C GLY A 222 3.09 32.92 -12.23
N SER A 223 2.91 33.56 -11.07
CA SER A 223 3.76 34.66 -10.58
C SER A 223 5.14 34.14 -10.16
N PRO A 224 6.24 34.79 -10.60
CA PRO A 224 7.59 34.44 -10.12
C PRO A 224 7.74 34.56 -8.59
N LYS A 225 7.09 35.55 -7.98
CA LYS A 225 7.12 35.76 -6.51
C LYS A 225 6.36 34.64 -5.79
N ALA A 226 5.19 34.22 -6.33
CA ALA A 226 4.44 33.09 -5.77
C ALA A 226 5.26 31.79 -5.86
N ARG A 227 5.92 31.56 -6.99
CA ARG A 227 6.83 30.40 -7.18
C ARG A 227 7.96 30.43 -6.15
N GLU A 228 8.57 31.57 -5.88
CA GLU A 228 9.62 31.72 -4.87
C GLU A 228 9.12 31.27 -3.48
N ILE A 229 7.91 31.66 -3.10
CA ILE A 229 7.30 31.24 -1.81
C ILE A 229 7.13 29.71 -1.79
N VAL A 230 6.58 29.11 -2.87
CA VAL A 230 6.39 27.67 -2.95
C VAL A 230 7.73 26.93 -2.89
N VAL A 231 8.77 27.43 -3.56
CA VAL A 231 10.15 26.88 -3.49
C VAL A 231 10.71 26.93 -2.09
N GLN A 232 10.53 28.02 -1.36
CA GLN A 232 11.00 28.15 0.02
C GLN A 232 10.32 27.14 0.95
N ILE A 233 9.03 26.88 0.74
CA ILE A 233 8.29 25.84 1.47
C ILE A 233 8.79 24.45 1.08
N ALA A 234 8.99 24.18 -0.21
CA ALA A 234 9.51 22.89 -0.69
C ALA A 234 10.91 22.58 -0.17
N ARG A 235 11.75 23.60 0.03
CA ARG A 235 13.07 23.47 0.68
C ARG A 235 13.01 23.25 2.20
N GLY A 236 11.82 23.32 2.82
CA GLY A 236 11.64 23.18 4.25
C GLY A 236 12.02 24.44 5.06
N ASN A 237 12.35 25.55 4.38
CA ASN A 237 12.74 26.79 5.04
C ASN A 237 11.54 27.55 5.65
N ARG A 238 10.34 27.23 5.21
CA ARG A 238 9.06 27.81 5.67
C ARG A 238 8.00 26.71 5.75
N ASN A 239 7.15 26.77 6.79
CA ASN A 239 6.01 25.84 6.94
C ASN A 239 6.37 24.37 6.66
N PRO A 240 7.22 23.72 7.47
CA PRO A 240 7.69 22.33 7.20
C PRO A 240 6.55 21.34 6.99
N VAL A 241 5.39 21.58 7.64
CA VAL A 241 4.16 20.76 7.49
C VAL A 241 3.65 20.74 6.05
N LEU A 242 3.90 21.80 5.28
CA LEU A 242 3.47 21.95 3.88
C LEU A 242 4.55 21.50 2.88
N GLN A 243 5.72 21.07 3.34
CA GLN A 243 6.86 20.78 2.46
C GLN A 243 6.53 19.77 1.37
N ILE A 244 5.93 18.66 1.75
CA ILE A 244 5.57 17.58 0.79
C ILE A 244 4.53 18.07 -0.21
N GLN A 245 3.53 18.85 0.25
CA GLN A 245 2.53 19.43 -0.64
C GLN A 245 3.17 20.43 -1.64
N ALA A 246 4.08 21.28 -1.18
CA ALA A 246 4.80 22.22 -2.04
C ALA A 246 5.64 21.49 -3.11
N ILE A 247 6.28 20.39 -2.74
CA ILE A 247 7.02 19.53 -3.68
C ILE A 247 6.08 18.96 -4.75
N GLN A 248 4.90 18.46 -4.35
CA GLN A 248 3.91 17.92 -5.28
C GLN A 248 3.38 19.01 -6.23
N ASP A 249 3.05 20.16 -5.69
CA ASP A 249 2.54 21.30 -6.46
C ASP A 249 3.60 21.80 -7.48
N LEU A 250 4.86 21.88 -7.09
CA LEU A 250 5.96 22.22 -8.01
C LEU A 250 6.11 21.19 -9.14
N GLY A 251 5.93 19.90 -8.85
CA GLY A 251 5.96 18.84 -9.85
C GLY A 251 4.82 18.96 -10.87
N LEU A 252 3.62 19.34 -10.40
CA LEU A 252 2.43 19.41 -11.25
C LEU A 252 2.35 20.73 -12.06
N PHE A 253 2.69 21.86 -11.44
CA PHE A 253 2.41 23.19 -11.99
C PHE A 253 3.65 24.01 -12.33
N GLY A 254 4.81 23.60 -11.79
CA GLY A 254 6.01 24.43 -11.83
C GLY A 254 6.82 24.38 -13.14
N GLY A 255 6.56 23.42 -14.03
CA GLY A 255 7.28 23.26 -15.29
C GLY A 255 8.77 22.89 -15.12
N LYS A 256 9.55 22.97 -16.21
CA LYS A 256 10.95 22.50 -16.25
C LYS A 256 11.87 23.16 -15.22
N GLU A 257 11.68 24.44 -14.91
CA GLU A 257 12.50 25.16 -13.92
C GLU A 257 12.29 24.60 -12.50
N SER A 258 11.05 24.25 -12.19
CA SER A 258 10.72 23.65 -10.88
C SER A 258 11.27 22.24 -10.76
N HIS A 259 11.32 21.47 -11.84
CA HIS A 259 11.93 20.15 -11.83
C HIS A 259 13.45 20.22 -11.55
N ALA A 260 14.15 21.23 -12.05
CA ALA A 260 15.56 21.45 -11.70
C ALA A 260 15.72 21.80 -10.20
N THR A 261 14.84 22.63 -9.67
CA THR A 261 14.82 22.96 -8.23
C THR A 261 14.52 21.73 -7.37
N LEU A 262 13.57 20.88 -7.77
CA LEU A 262 13.27 19.63 -7.08
C LEU A 262 14.48 18.67 -7.09
N GLU A 263 15.25 18.63 -8.19
CA GLU A 263 16.49 17.85 -8.25
C GLU A 263 17.57 18.36 -7.27
N GLU A 264 17.72 19.67 -7.12
CA GLU A 264 18.59 20.26 -6.12
C GLU A 264 18.17 19.88 -4.69
N ILE A 265 16.87 19.98 -4.39
CA ILE A 265 16.31 19.59 -3.10
C ILE A 265 16.54 18.09 -2.86
N TYR A 266 16.34 17.24 -3.88
CA TYR A 266 16.60 15.81 -3.77
C TYR A 266 18.03 15.50 -3.37
N LYS A 267 18.99 16.16 -4.02
CA LYS A 267 20.44 15.96 -3.78
C LYS A 267 20.88 16.45 -2.39
N SER A 268 20.27 17.52 -1.89
CA SER A 268 20.60 18.12 -0.61
C SER A 268 19.86 17.53 0.60
N SER A 269 18.71 16.91 0.37
CA SER A 269 17.89 16.36 1.44
C SER A 269 18.40 15.00 1.93
N HIS A 270 18.36 14.81 3.26
CA HIS A 270 18.58 13.53 3.93
C HIS A 270 17.25 12.88 4.36
N ASP A 271 16.14 13.58 4.21
CA ASP A 271 14.82 13.10 4.57
C ASP A 271 14.26 12.19 3.47
N MET A 272 13.97 10.94 3.85
CA MET A 272 13.47 9.92 2.93
C MET A 272 12.08 10.27 2.37
N GLU A 273 11.21 10.91 3.18
CA GLU A 273 9.87 11.30 2.74
C GLU A 273 9.93 12.45 1.73
N VAL A 274 10.83 13.40 1.94
CA VAL A 274 11.11 14.47 0.97
C VAL A 274 11.57 13.87 -0.35
N LYS A 275 12.54 12.96 -0.34
CA LYS A 275 13.05 12.27 -1.53
C LYS A 275 11.96 11.47 -2.25
N ARG A 276 11.12 10.72 -1.51
CA ARG A 276 9.96 10.01 -2.08
C ARG A 276 8.93 10.96 -2.69
N GLY A 277 8.66 12.08 -2.02
CA GLY A 277 7.77 13.12 -2.54
C GLY A 277 8.26 13.67 -3.87
N ILE A 278 9.57 13.93 -4.00
CA ILE A 278 10.19 14.42 -5.23
C ILE A 278 10.12 13.37 -6.35
N LEU A 279 10.39 12.09 -6.05
CA LEU A 279 10.25 11.02 -7.04
C LEU A 279 8.82 10.93 -7.61
N ARG A 280 7.80 11.06 -6.75
CA ARG A 280 6.41 11.13 -7.18
C ARG A 280 6.14 12.36 -8.04
N SER A 281 6.73 13.49 -7.68
CA SER A 281 6.61 14.73 -8.47
C SER A 281 7.26 14.61 -9.84
N PHE A 282 8.41 13.96 -9.96
CA PHE A 282 9.03 13.65 -11.24
C PHE A 282 8.16 12.73 -12.10
N MET A 283 7.56 11.70 -11.48
CA MET A 283 6.64 10.82 -12.20
C MET A 283 5.40 11.57 -12.71
N LEU A 284 4.76 12.41 -11.87
CA LEU A 284 3.61 13.21 -12.26
C LEU A 284 3.95 14.25 -13.33
N GLY A 285 5.15 14.83 -13.27
CA GLY A 285 5.67 15.78 -14.27
C GLY A 285 6.19 15.13 -15.56
N GLY A 286 6.18 13.79 -15.66
CA GLY A 286 6.68 13.07 -16.84
C GLY A 286 8.20 13.02 -16.98
N GLU A 287 8.96 13.35 -15.94
CA GLU A 287 10.42 13.45 -15.90
C GLU A 287 11.09 12.07 -15.78
N ARG A 288 10.87 11.22 -16.78
CA ARG A 288 11.33 9.82 -16.80
C ARG A 288 12.84 9.68 -16.61
N GLU A 289 13.63 10.52 -17.27
CA GLU A 289 15.08 10.48 -17.21
C GLU A 289 15.59 10.72 -15.78
N ARG A 290 14.96 11.64 -15.02
CA ARG A 290 15.32 11.92 -13.64
C ARG A 290 15.00 10.75 -12.73
N VAL A 291 13.83 10.12 -12.89
CA VAL A 291 13.46 8.93 -12.13
C VAL A 291 14.39 7.76 -12.47
N LEU A 292 14.76 7.60 -13.74
CA LEU A 292 15.70 6.56 -14.18
C LEU A 292 17.10 6.76 -13.59
N GLU A 293 17.57 8.01 -13.52
CA GLU A 293 18.87 8.32 -12.91
C GLU A 293 18.89 7.94 -11.42
N VAL A 294 17.82 8.26 -10.68
CA VAL A 294 17.70 7.83 -9.29
C VAL A 294 17.66 6.30 -9.17
N ALA A 295 16.92 5.61 -10.03
CA ALA A 295 16.88 4.15 -10.02
C ALA A 295 18.25 3.50 -10.28
N LYS A 296 19.15 4.18 -11.02
CA LYS A 296 20.50 3.70 -11.34
C LYS A 296 21.54 4.02 -10.27
N SER A 297 21.48 5.24 -9.73
CA SER A 297 22.62 5.83 -9.00
C SER A 297 22.38 6.09 -7.51
N GLU A 298 21.13 6.05 -7.04
CA GLU A 298 20.81 6.32 -5.64
C GLU A 298 21.42 5.24 -4.71
N PRO A 299 22.21 5.62 -3.70
CA PRO A 299 22.81 4.67 -2.77
C PRO A 299 21.79 3.85 -1.99
N SER A 300 20.65 4.45 -1.60
CA SER A 300 19.60 3.76 -0.88
C SER A 300 18.83 2.79 -1.78
N ALA A 301 18.90 1.49 -1.47
CA ALA A 301 18.10 0.46 -2.16
C ALA A 301 16.59 0.72 -2.06
N GLU A 302 16.15 1.30 -0.96
CA GLU A 302 14.74 1.65 -0.73
C GLU A 302 14.28 2.76 -1.69
N LEU A 303 15.08 3.79 -1.91
CA LEU A 303 14.77 4.85 -2.88
C LEU A 303 14.90 4.36 -4.33
N ARG A 304 15.86 3.45 -4.64
CA ARG A 304 15.90 2.81 -5.95
C ARG A 304 14.64 1.99 -6.22
N ALA A 305 14.17 1.22 -5.21
CA ALA A 305 12.91 0.47 -5.33
C ALA A 305 11.69 1.39 -5.52
N GLU A 306 11.66 2.54 -4.85
CA GLU A 306 10.60 3.54 -5.07
C GLU A 306 10.67 4.12 -6.49
N ALA A 307 11.88 4.47 -6.99
CA ALA A 307 12.06 4.93 -8.36
C ALA A 307 11.62 3.88 -9.39
N VAL A 308 11.91 2.60 -9.16
CA VAL A 308 11.44 1.47 -9.97
C VAL A 308 9.90 1.44 -10.05
N LYS A 309 9.20 1.63 -8.93
CA LYS A 309 7.73 1.69 -8.92
C LYS A 309 7.21 2.85 -9.76
N GLN A 310 7.83 4.03 -9.63
CA GLN A 310 7.46 5.20 -10.42
C GLN A 310 7.70 4.96 -11.93
N LEU A 311 8.84 4.35 -12.32
CA LEU A 311 9.11 3.95 -13.70
C LEU A 311 8.07 2.97 -14.24
N GLY A 312 7.58 2.07 -13.40
CA GLY A 312 6.49 1.16 -13.75
C GLY A 312 5.20 1.90 -14.11
N VAL A 313 4.80 2.87 -13.29
CA VAL A 313 3.64 3.74 -13.57
C VAL A 313 3.83 4.52 -14.87
N MET A 314 5.07 4.95 -15.15
CA MET A 314 5.42 5.67 -16.39
C MET A 314 5.55 4.76 -17.61
N GLY A 315 5.42 3.45 -17.48
CA GLY A 315 5.51 2.48 -18.58
C GLY A 315 6.92 2.30 -19.14
N ALA A 316 7.97 2.49 -18.34
CA ALA A 316 9.38 2.43 -18.72
C ALA A 316 9.92 0.97 -18.79
N ARG A 317 9.31 0.11 -19.61
CA ARG A 317 9.57 -1.35 -19.62
C ARG A 317 11.00 -1.71 -20.02
N SER A 318 11.50 -1.13 -21.10
CA SER A 318 12.86 -1.39 -21.58
C SER A 318 13.93 -0.99 -20.58
N GLU A 319 13.70 0.14 -19.90
CA GLU A 319 14.58 0.66 -18.86
C GLU A 319 14.57 -0.22 -17.62
N LEU A 320 13.41 -0.76 -17.24
CA LEU A 320 13.28 -1.70 -16.11
C LEU A 320 14.04 -3.00 -16.33
N TYR A 321 14.01 -3.55 -17.56
CA TYR A 321 14.79 -4.73 -17.91
C TYR A 321 16.30 -4.48 -17.80
N GLN A 322 16.78 -3.34 -18.32
CA GLN A 322 18.18 -2.94 -18.22
C GLN A 322 18.61 -2.68 -16.76
N LEU A 323 17.74 -2.05 -15.97
CA LEU A 323 17.98 -1.85 -14.54
C LEU A 323 18.14 -3.20 -13.81
N TYR A 324 17.28 -4.18 -14.11
CA TYR A 324 17.35 -5.51 -13.49
C TYR A 324 18.70 -6.17 -13.70
N GLN A 325 19.25 -6.07 -14.90
CA GLN A 325 20.54 -6.70 -15.23
C GLN A 325 21.71 -6.10 -14.43
N ASN A 326 21.65 -4.80 -14.13
CA ASN A 326 22.74 -4.08 -13.45
C ASN A 326 22.51 -3.91 -11.95
N GLU A 327 21.33 -4.21 -11.43
CA GLU A 327 21.03 -4.08 -10.00
C GLU A 327 21.69 -5.20 -9.19
N THR A 328 22.20 -4.85 -8.01
CA THR A 328 22.86 -5.79 -7.07
C THR A 328 21.98 -6.18 -5.90
N SER A 329 21.02 -5.32 -5.53
CA SER A 329 20.09 -5.60 -4.43
C SER A 329 18.99 -6.56 -4.87
N ILE A 330 18.89 -7.69 -4.16
CA ILE A 330 17.85 -8.70 -4.40
C ILE A 330 16.45 -8.10 -4.20
N ASP A 331 16.27 -7.22 -3.22
CA ASP A 331 14.98 -6.61 -2.94
C ASP A 331 14.56 -5.62 -4.04
N VAL A 332 15.50 -4.85 -4.59
CA VAL A 332 15.21 -3.99 -5.75
C VAL A 332 14.88 -4.84 -6.98
N LYS A 333 15.63 -5.93 -7.24
CA LYS A 333 15.32 -6.90 -8.31
C LYS A 333 13.91 -7.49 -8.16
N LYS A 334 13.48 -7.85 -6.95
CA LYS A 334 12.10 -8.30 -6.69
C LYS A 334 11.06 -7.24 -7.07
N ASN A 335 11.30 -5.98 -6.68
CA ASN A 335 10.41 -4.89 -7.07
C ASN A 335 10.35 -4.69 -8.59
N ILE A 336 11.49 -4.79 -9.30
CA ILE A 336 11.51 -4.73 -10.76
C ILE A 336 10.65 -5.84 -11.37
N LEU A 337 10.80 -7.08 -10.91
CA LEU A 337 9.98 -8.22 -11.36
C LEU A 337 8.49 -8.01 -11.13
N GLU A 338 8.10 -7.44 -9.98
CA GLU A 338 6.70 -7.14 -9.68
C GLU A 338 6.13 -6.08 -10.62
N VAL A 339 6.91 -5.03 -10.90
CA VAL A 339 6.52 -3.96 -11.82
C VAL A 339 6.42 -4.46 -13.27
N MET A 340 7.37 -5.27 -13.73
CA MET A 340 7.34 -5.89 -15.05
C MET A 340 6.13 -6.81 -15.22
N PHE A 341 5.80 -7.59 -14.18
CA PHE A 341 4.59 -8.41 -14.14
C PHE A 341 3.32 -7.57 -14.32
N ALA A 342 3.18 -6.47 -13.56
CA ALA A 342 2.03 -5.56 -13.69
C ALA A 342 1.90 -4.98 -15.11
N GLY A 343 3.02 -4.83 -15.82
CA GLY A 343 3.07 -4.43 -17.23
C GLY A 343 2.68 -5.52 -18.24
N GLY A 344 2.48 -6.78 -17.79
CA GLY A 344 2.11 -7.92 -18.64
C GLY A 344 3.23 -8.47 -19.52
N ASP A 345 4.47 -8.28 -19.13
CA ASP A 345 5.66 -8.66 -19.90
C ASP A 345 6.03 -10.13 -19.67
N VAL A 346 5.47 -11.04 -20.50
CA VAL A 346 5.67 -12.49 -20.38
C VAL A 346 7.07 -12.90 -20.81
N GLU A 347 7.55 -12.38 -21.95
CA GLU A 347 8.82 -12.80 -22.56
C GLU A 347 10.02 -12.44 -21.65
N ASP A 348 10.08 -11.20 -21.21
CA ASP A 348 11.16 -10.74 -20.33
C ASP A 348 11.10 -11.44 -18.96
N THR A 349 9.90 -11.62 -18.39
CA THR A 349 9.72 -12.36 -17.12
C THR A 349 10.18 -13.82 -17.27
N LEU A 350 9.90 -14.45 -18.42
CA LEU A 350 10.35 -15.81 -18.73
C LEU A 350 11.86 -15.87 -18.90
N GLY A 351 12.45 -14.91 -19.62
CA GLY A 351 13.89 -14.79 -19.79
C GLY A 351 14.60 -14.73 -18.44
N LEU A 352 14.09 -13.89 -17.54
CA LEU A 352 14.62 -13.74 -16.17
C LEU A 352 14.42 -15.01 -15.33
N ALA A 353 13.26 -15.66 -15.43
CA ALA A 353 13.02 -16.93 -14.71
C ALA A 353 13.98 -18.04 -15.10
N ARG A 354 14.50 -18.03 -16.33
CA ARG A 354 15.47 -19.02 -16.83
C ARG A 354 16.93 -18.68 -16.54
N ALA A 355 17.27 -17.38 -16.61
CA ALA A 355 18.65 -16.92 -16.59
C ALA A 355 19.13 -16.44 -15.21
N GLU A 356 18.20 -16.18 -14.28
CA GLU A 356 18.56 -15.60 -12.98
C GLU A 356 19.34 -16.60 -12.11
N LYS A 357 20.43 -16.10 -11.52
CA LYS A 357 21.32 -16.90 -10.68
C LYS A 357 20.67 -17.25 -9.32
N TYR A 358 19.92 -16.34 -8.74
CA TYR A 358 19.35 -16.48 -7.41
C TYR A 358 18.02 -17.23 -7.46
N PRO A 359 17.89 -18.41 -6.80
CA PRO A 359 16.65 -19.20 -6.81
C PRO A 359 15.42 -18.43 -6.37
N GLU A 360 15.56 -17.56 -5.37
CA GLU A 360 14.44 -16.75 -4.86
C GLU A 360 13.88 -15.78 -5.90
N LEU A 361 14.73 -15.22 -6.78
CA LEU A 361 14.29 -14.36 -7.87
C LEU A 361 13.64 -15.16 -8.99
N ARG A 362 14.17 -16.38 -9.29
CA ARG A 362 13.51 -17.32 -10.20
C ARG A 362 12.13 -17.71 -9.69
N CYS A 363 12.02 -18.02 -8.38
CA CYS A 363 10.72 -18.28 -7.74
C CYS A 363 9.75 -17.11 -7.87
N GLN A 364 10.23 -15.85 -7.73
CA GLN A 364 9.39 -14.68 -7.90
C GLN A 364 8.90 -14.54 -9.34
N ALA A 365 9.79 -14.69 -10.32
CA ALA A 365 9.44 -14.67 -11.74
C ALA A 365 8.42 -15.77 -12.10
N VAL A 366 8.61 -16.99 -11.59
CA VAL A 366 7.67 -18.12 -11.77
C VAL A 366 6.31 -17.81 -11.13
N ARG A 367 6.28 -17.22 -9.93
CA ARG A 367 5.02 -16.79 -9.28
C ARG A 367 4.28 -15.76 -10.13
N ASN A 368 5.01 -14.81 -10.72
CA ASN A 368 4.46 -13.80 -11.61
C ASN A 368 3.88 -14.44 -12.88
N LEU A 369 4.63 -15.38 -13.53
CA LEU A 369 4.11 -16.14 -14.66
C LEU A 369 2.85 -16.95 -14.31
N GLY A 370 2.77 -17.49 -13.09
CA GLY A 370 1.60 -18.21 -12.59
C GLY A 370 0.33 -17.36 -12.43
N LEU A 371 0.47 -16.04 -12.33
CA LEU A 371 -0.64 -15.09 -12.28
C LEU A 371 -1.06 -14.61 -13.69
N MET A 372 -0.22 -14.79 -14.69
CA MET A 372 -0.56 -14.58 -16.11
C MET A 372 -1.33 -15.81 -16.62
N GLY A 373 -2.33 -15.65 -17.46
CA GLY A 373 -3.21 -16.75 -17.90
C GLY A 373 -2.45 -17.96 -18.46
N LYS A 374 -2.97 -19.18 -18.20
CA LYS A 374 -2.33 -20.47 -18.57
C LYS A 374 -1.96 -20.56 -20.05
N ASP A 375 -2.79 -20.03 -20.94
CA ASP A 375 -2.60 -20.11 -22.39
C ASP A 375 -1.35 -19.36 -22.87
N LYS A 376 -0.85 -18.43 -22.06
CA LYS A 376 0.36 -17.65 -22.36
C LYS A 376 1.63 -18.23 -21.73
N THR A 377 1.50 -18.97 -20.64
CA THR A 377 2.65 -19.31 -19.80
C THR A 377 2.82 -20.80 -19.49
N ALA A 378 1.88 -21.67 -19.89
CA ALA A 378 1.94 -23.11 -19.57
C ALA A 378 3.23 -23.78 -20.09
N ASP A 379 3.60 -23.53 -21.34
CA ASP A 379 4.82 -24.08 -21.95
C ASP A 379 6.09 -23.51 -21.32
N ALA A 380 6.07 -22.23 -20.98
CA ALA A 380 7.15 -21.56 -20.28
C ALA A 380 7.41 -22.19 -18.91
N LEU A 381 6.35 -22.40 -18.12
CA LEU A 381 6.40 -23.06 -16.82
C LEU A 381 6.88 -24.52 -16.93
N ALA A 382 6.43 -25.26 -17.96
CA ALA A 382 6.89 -26.62 -18.23
C ALA A 382 8.41 -26.67 -18.52
N SER A 383 8.89 -25.73 -19.33
CA SER A 383 10.31 -25.59 -19.64
C SER A 383 11.14 -25.29 -18.38
N ILE A 384 10.67 -24.38 -17.52
CA ILE A 384 11.35 -24.06 -16.25
C ILE A 384 11.36 -25.29 -15.34
N TYR A 385 10.22 -25.98 -15.18
CA TYR A 385 10.13 -27.16 -14.32
C TYR A 385 11.13 -28.27 -14.73
N SER A 386 11.28 -28.47 -16.01
CA SER A 386 12.18 -29.52 -16.54
C SER A 386 13.66 -29.14 -16.46
N SER A 387 14.01 -27.86 -16.58
CA SER A 387 15.40 -27.40 -16.65
C SER A 387 15.98 -26.98 -15.31
N ASP A 388 15.14 -26.48 -14.38
CA ASP A 388 15.61 -25.99 -13.09
C ASP A 388 15.89 -27.15 -12.12
N ARG A 389 17.01 -27.03 -11.38
CA ARG A 389 17.44 -28.05 -10.42
C ARG A 389 16.99 -27.74 -8.99
N ASP A 390 16.57 -26.51 -8.74
CA ASP A 390 16.18 -26.05 -7.41
C ASP A 390 14.75 -26.52 -7.06
N PRO A 391 14.56 -27.27 -5.96
CA PRO A 391 13.25 -27.79 -5.57
C PRO A 391 12.23 -26.68 -5.27
N GLU A 392 12.68 -25.50 -4.77
CA GLU A 392 11.78 -24.39 -4.47
C GLU A 392 11.24 -23.75 -5.74
N VAL A 393 12.05 -23.64 -6.79
CA VAL A 393 11.60 -23.17 -8.11
C VAL A 393 10.58 -24.15 -8.69
N LYS A 394 10.83 -25.46 -8.60
CA LYS A 394 9.87 -26.49 -9.02
C LYS A 394 8.57 -26.43 -8.23
N ARG A 395 8.61 -26.20 -6.91
CA ARG A 395 7.42 -25.95 -6.09
C ARG A 395 6.67 -24.72 -6.53
N ALA A 396 7.37 -23.65 -6.86
CA ALA A 396 6.74 -22.43 -7.38
C ALA A 396 5.99 -22.71 -8.68
N VAL A 397 6.52 -23.56 -9.58
CA VAL A 397 5.82 -23.99 -10.81
C VAL A 397 4.57 -24.82 -10.49
N ILE A 398 4.65 -25.79 -9.57
CA ILE A 398 3.50 -26.57 -9.12
C ILE A 398 2.40 -25.64 -8.60
N GLN A 399 2.78 -24.65 -7.79
CA GLN A 399 1.85 -23.66 -7.27
C GLN A 399 1.27 -22.75 -8.37
N ALA A 400 2.07 -22.40 -9.37
CA ALA A 400 1.62 -21.62 -10.52
C ALA A 400 0.56 -22.40 -11.33
N TYR A 401 0.78 -23.65 -11.64
CA TYR A 401 -0.19 -24.50 -12.31
C TYR A 401 -1.50 -24.65 -11.51
N PHE A 402 -1.39 -24.80 -10.19
CA PHE A 402 -2.59 -24.86 -9.35
C PHE A 402 -3.41 -23.56 -9.44
N ARG A 403 -2.76 -22.39 -9.35
CA ARG A 403 -3.42 -21.08 -9.49
C ARG A 403 -4.09 -20.88 -10.85
N GLN A 404 -3.48 -21.43 -11.91
CA GLN A 404 -4.00 -21.37 -13.27
C GLN A 404 -5.10 -22.40 -13.56
N GLY A 405 -5.43 -23.28 -12.61
CA GLY A 405 -6.34 -24.40 -12.84
C GLY A 405 -5.81 -25.41 -13.86
N ASN A 406 -4.49 -25.49 -14.04
CA ASN A 406 -3.87 -26.39 -15.03
C ASN A 406 -3.70 -27.81 -14.47
N THR A 407 -4.82 -28.54 -14.39
CA THR A 407 -4.89 -29.91 -13.86
C THR A 407 -3.99 -30.87 -14.66
N HIS A 408 -3.99 -30.76 -15.98
CA HIS A 408 -3.21 -31.61 -16.87
C HIS A 408 -1.73 -31.59 -16.55
N SER A 409 -1.12 -30.42 -16.46
CA SER A 409 0.31 -30.27 -16.14
C SER A 409 0.65 -30.80 -14.73
N LEU A 410 -0.24 -30.60 -13.75
CA LEU A 410 -0.04 -31.16 -12.40
C LEU A 410 -0.09 -32.69 -12.39
N ILE A 411 -0.98 -33.31 -13.17
CA ILE A 411 -1.06 -34.77 -13.33
C ILE A 411 0.23 -35.30 -13.99
N GLN A 412 0.75 -34.61 -15.02
CA GLN A 412 2.02 -34.99 -15.63
C GLN A 412 3.16 -34.99 -14.62
N ILE A 413 3.25 -33.93 -13.81
CA ILE A 413 4.27 -33.86 -12.73
C ILE A 413 4.04 -35.00 -11.74
N ALA A 414 2.83 -35.23 -11.25
CA ALA A 414 2.53 -36.29 -10.30
C ALA A 414 2.89 -37.71 -10.82
N ARG A 415 2.81 -37.93 -12.13
CA ARG A 415 3.20 -39.19 -12.76
C ARG A 415 4.72 -39.38 -12.98
N GLN A 416 5.40 -38.31 -13.37
CA GLN A 416 6.79 -38.39 -13.89
C GLN A 416 7.85 -37.97 -12.87
N GLU A 417 7.46 -37.17 -11.85
CA GLU A 417 8.42 -36.65 -10.86
C GLU A 417 8.98 -37.79 -9.99
N LYS A 418 10.32 -37.78 -9.84
CA LYS A 418 11.05 -38.75 -9.03
C LYS A 418 11.23 -38.32 -7.59
N ASP A 419 11.29 -37.00 -7.35
CA ASP A 419 11.34 -36.45 -6.01
C ASP A 419 9.99 -36.63 -5.34
N MET A 420 9.96 -37.40 -4.26
CA MET A 420 8.74 -37.74 -3.54
C MET A 420 8.09 -36.54 -2.84
N SER A 421 8.87 -35.50 -2.49
CA SER A 421 8.34 -34.26 -1.89
C SER A 421 7.58 -33.46 -2.94
N LEU A 422 8.18 -33.23 -4.11
CA LEU A 422 7.55 -32.52 -5.22
C LEU A 422 6.32 -33.27 -5.77
N LYS A 423 6.44 -34.61 -5.86
CA LYS A 423 5.29 -35.45 -6.24
C LYS A 423 4.12 -35.32 -5.29
N ARG A 424 4.40 -35.34 -3.97
CA ARG A 424 3.38 -35.13 -2.93
C ARG A 424 2.74 -33.77 -3.04
N ASP A 425 3.53 -32.71 -3.26
CA ASP A 425 3.03 -31.35 -3.43
C ASP A 425 2.07 -31.26 -4.63
N ALA A 426 2.42 -31.89 -5.76
CA ALA A 426 1.55 -31.92 -6.94
C ALA A 426 0.23 -32.65 -6.66
N VAL A 427 0.28 -33.84 -6.03
CA VAL A 427 -0.89 -34.62 -5.64
C VAL A 427 -1.77 -33.84 -4.65
N GLN A 428 -1.17 -33.19 -3.66
CA GLN A 428 -1.90 -32.36 -2.70
C GLN A 428 -2.63 -31.19 -3.39
N ARG A 429 -1.99 -30.54 -4.38
CA ARG A 429 -2.68 -29.48 -5.14
C ARG A 429 -3.81 -30.03 -5.98
N LEU A 430 -3.62 -31.18 -6.63
CA LEU A 430 -4.67 -31.86 -7.40
C LEU A 430 -5.88 -32.22 -6.54
N SER A 431 -5.68 -32.68 -5.29
CA SER A 431 -6.77 -33.01 -4.37
C SER A 431 -7.65 -31.82 -4.01
N LEU A 432 -7.15 -30.59 -4.14
CA LEU A 432 -7.87 -29.35 -3.88
C LEU A 432 -8.61 -28.79 -5.11
N MET A 433 -8.39 -29.35 -6.31
CA MET A 433 -8.96 -28.78 -7.54
C MET A 433 -10.43 -29.20 -7.81
N HIS A 434 -10.89 -30.31 -7.23
CA HIS A 434 -12.27 -30.78 -7.29
C HIS A 434 -12.90 -30.81 -8.70
N ASN A 435 -12.11 -31.03 -9.76
CA ASN A 435 -12.61 -31.21 -11.11
C ASN A 435 -12.54 -32.68 -11.56
N LYS A 436 -13.20 -32.99 -12.69
CA LYS A 436 -13.30 -34.35 -13.21
C LYS A 436 -11.94 -35.01 -13.40
N GLU A 437 -11.00 -34.32 -14.05
CA GLU A 437 -9.67 -34.83 -14.37
C GLU A 437 -8.84 -35.14 -13.10
N SER A 438 -8.89 -34.24 -12.10
CA SER A 438 -8.22 -34.47 -10.82
C SER A 438 -8.85 -35.64 -10.04
N THR A 439 -10.17 -35.77 -10.06
CA THR A 439 -10.89 -36.87 -9.40
C THR A 439 -10.55 -38.22 -10.04
N GLU A 440 -10.54 -38.31 -11.36
CA GLU A 440 -10.15 -39.53 -12.11
C GLU A 440 -8.71 -39.92 -11.76
N PHE A 441 -7.79 -38.97 -11.70
CA PHE A 441 -6.42 -39.23 -11.32
C PHE A 441 -6.29 -39.73 -9.85
N MET A 442 -7.06 -39.17 -8.90
CA MET A 442 -7.08 -39.65 -7.52
C MET A 442 -7.58 -41.08 -7.43
N MET A 443 -8.62 -41.45 -8.21
CA MET A 443 -9.11 -42.82 -8.28
C MET A 443 -8.06 -43.77 -8.87
N GLU A 444 -7.32 -43.33 -9.90
CA GLU A 444 -6.20 -44.11 -10.46
C GLU A 444 -5.10 -44.41 -9.42
N LEU A 445 -4.78 -43.42 -8.55
CA LEU A 445 -3.80 -43.60 -7.49
C LEU A 445 -4.23 -44.60 -6.42
N LEU A 446 -5.52 -44.72 -6.13
CA LEU A 446 -6.06 -45.63 -5.14
C LEU A 446 -6.17 -47.07 -5.68
N ASN A 447 -6.21 -47.24 -6.97
CA ASN A 447 -6.31 -48.56 -7.62
C ASN A 447 -4.95 -49.21 -7.99
N LYS A 448 -3.85 -48.51 -7.74
CA LYS A 448 -2.46 -49.01 -7.86
C LYS A 448 -1.91 -49.43 -6.49
#